data_1fd6ca1b3462b2771f95ca9580436dce
#
_entry.id   1fd6ca1b3462b2771f95ca9580436dce
#
_cell.length_a   1.000
_cell.length_b   1.000
_cell.length_c   1.000
_cell.angle_alpha   90.00
_cell.angle_beta   90.00
_cell.angle_gamma   90.00
#
_symmetry.space_group_name_H-M   'P 1'
#
loop_
_entity.id
_entity.type
_entity.pdbx_description
1 polymer ?
#
loop_
_entity_poly.entity_id
_entity_poly.type
_entity_poly.pdbx_seq_one_letter_code
_entity_poly.pdbx_strand_id
1 'polypeptide(L)'
;MQIPNGIQSSRPADAGRPIGYWLKHLDRLIDDSFSRALAADELTRRHWQVLNTLARGPASPAELTQALEPFLRGDPAQLATTVDDLIGRGWVSRDQQDRLCLTAGGRTAHQITQQRVQQTRGLLLRGVSADQYGAVIGTLAQMAANLQTSAA
;
A
#
# COMPACT_ATOMS: atom_id res chain seq x y z
N MET A 1 9.02 47.42 -23.10
CA MET A 1 9.20 45.98 -23.17
C MET A 1 8.92 45.40 -21.78
N GLN A 2 7.70 44.92 -21.58
CA GLN A 2 7.19 44.54 -20.27
C GLN A 2 7.26 43.04 -20.14
N ILE A 3 8.03 42.56 -19.18
CA ILE A 3 8.14 41.14 -18.84
C ILE A 3 6.88 40.77 -18.05
N PRO A 4 6.08 39.79 -18.44
CA PRO A 4 4.98 39.33 -17.59
C PRO A 4 5.54 38.56 -16.41
N ASN A 5 5.43 39.18 -15.27
CA ASN A 5 5.65 38.64 -13.95
C ASN A 5 4.49 37.67 -13.63
N GLY A 6 4.77 36.51 -13.09
CA GLY A 6 3.75 35.82 -12.34
C GLY A 6 3.50 34.35 -12.70
N ILE A 7 4.46 33.47 -12.45
CA ILE A 7 4.09 32.15 -11.98
C ILE A 7 3.87 32.30 -10.48
N GLN A 8 2.66 32.70 -10.11
CA GLN A 8 2.20 32.54 -8.75
C GLN A 8 2.07 31.03 -8.51
N SER A 9 3.07 30.46 -7.88
CA SER A 9 2.94 29.17 -7.20
C SER A 9 1.81 29.33 -6.19
N SER A 10 0.63 28.86 -6.54
CA SER A 10 -0.47 28.71 -5.60
C SER A 10 0.04 27.76 -4.50
N ARG A 11 0.51 28.33 -3.40
CA ARG A 11 0.70 27.55 -2.16
C ARG A 11 -0.65 26.92 -1.87
N PRO A 12 -0.74 25.59 -1.81
CA PRO A 12 -2.00 24.97 -1.43
C PRO A 12 -2.41 25.55 -0.07
N ALA A 13 -3.68 25.91 0.07
CA ALA A 13 -4.27 26.50 1.27
C ALA A 13 -4.04 25.67 2.55
N ASP A 14 -3.51 24.47 2.41
CA ASP A 14 -3.28 23.47 3.44
C ASP A 14 -1.82 23.32 3.90
N ALA A 15 -0.89 24.16 3.43
CA ALA A 15 0.53 24.07 3.78
C ALA A 15 0.84 24.23 5.28
N GLY A 16 -0.13 24.72 6.07
CA GLY A 16 0.00 24.87 7.53
C GLY A 16 -0.54 23.70 8.36
N ARG A 17 -1.06 22.65 7.73
CA ARG A 17 -1.58 21.50 8.48
C ARG A 17 -0.45 20.59 8.98
N PRO A 18 -0.59 20.01 10.21
CA PRO A 18 0.45 19.18 10.80
C PRO A 18 0.63 17.88 10.02
N ILE A 19 1.80 17.27 10.15
CA ILE A 19 2.14 16.01 9.46
C ILE A 19 1.12 14.89 9.72
N GLY A 20 0.61 14.77 10.93
CA GLY A 20 -0.40 13.75 11.28
C GLY A 20 -1.68 13.86 10.44
N TYR A 21 -2.09 15.10 10.11
CA TYR A 21 -3.22 15.30 9.19
C TYR A 21 -2.91 14.73 7.80
N TRP A 22 -1.75 15.09 7.24
CA TRP A 22 -1.37 14.65 5.90
C TRP A 22 -1.20 13.14 5.80
N LEU A 23 -0.61 12.51 6.81
CA LEU A 23 -0.45 11.06 6.83
C LEU A 23 -1.80 10.34 6.81
N LYS A 24 -2.74 10.75 7.68
CA LYS A 24 -4.08 10.15 7.74
C LYS A 24 -4.92 10.45 6.49
N HIS A 25 -4.84 11.69 6.00
CA HIS A 25 -5.60 12.11 4.83
C HIS A 25 -5.13 11.37 3.58
N LEU A 26 -3.81 11.30 3.37
CA LEU A 26 -3.22 10.60 2.23
C LEU A 26 -3.48 9.08 2.30
N ASP A 27 -3.34 8.46 3.48
CA ASP A 27 -3.65 7.05 3.67
C ASP A 27 -5.09 6.72 3.26
N ARG A 28 -6.06 7.54 3.68
CA ARG A 28 -7.46 7.38 3.28
C ARG A 28 -7.66 7.53 1.77
N LEU A 29 -7.05 8.55 1.15
CA LEU A 29 -7.16 8.75 -0.30
C LEU A 29 -6.53 7.62 -1.11
N ILE A 30 -5.43 7.07 -0.64
CA ILE A 30 -4.81 5.88 -1.23
C ILE A 30 -5.76 4.68 -1.10
N ASP A 31 -6.33 4.45 0.06
CA ASP A 31 -7.29 3.37 0.31
C ASP A 31 -8.52 3.48 -0.60
N ASP A 32 -9.12 4.66 -0.70
CA ASP A 32 -10.26 4.93 -1.58
C ASP A 32 -9.90 4.69 -3.06
N SER A 33 -8.70 5.08 -3.48
CA SER A 33 -8.23 4.89 -4.85
C SER A 33 -8.00 3.41 -5.18
N PHE A 34 -7.42 2.66 -4.24
CA PHE A 34 -7.26 1.21 -4.37
C PHE A 34 -8.62 0.50 -4.39
N SER A 35 -9.52 0.87 -3.50
CA SER A 35 -10.86 0.27 -3.45
C SER A 35 -11.60 0.44 -4.78
N ARG A 36 -11.51 1.62 -5.38
CA ARG A 36 -12.09 1.86 -6.72
C ARG A 36 -11.41 1.05 -7.82
N ALA A 37 -10.07 0.98 -7.79
CA ALA A 37 -9.30 0.26 -8.80
C ALA A 37 -9.54 -1.26 -8.75
N LEU A 38 -9.81 -1.80 -7.57
CA LEU A 38 -9.95 -3.23 -7.31
C LEU A 38 -11.41 -3.71 -7.23
N ALA A 39 -12.37 -2.78 -7.22
CA ALA A 39 -13.81 -3.09 -7.03
C ALA A 39 -14.37 -4.02 -8.11
N ALA A 40 -13.87 -3.95 -9.34
CA ALA A 40 -14.33 -4.79 -10.44
C ALA A 40 -14.12 -6.30 -10.19
N ASP A 41 -13.10 -6.66 -9.39
CA ASP A 41 -12.82 -8.05 -9.04
C ASP A 41 -13.20 -8.37 -7.59
N GLU A 42 -13.95 -7.49 -6.93
CA GLU A 42 -14.34 -7.61 -5.52
C GLU A 42 -13.11 -7.76 -4.60
N LEU A 43 -12.02 -7.10 -4.95
CA LEU A 43 -10.78 -7.08 -4.17
C LEU A 43 -10.68 -5.81 -3.35
N THR A 44 -10.02 -5.92 -2.21
CA THR A 44 -9.64 -4.80 -1.36
C THR A 44 -8.12 -4.60 -1.39
N ARG A 45 -7.65 -3.48 -0.84
CA ARG A 45 -6.23 -3.25 -0.63
C ARG A 45 -5.56 -4.39 0.17
N ARG A 46 -6.30 -5.00 1.11
CA ARG A 46 -5.79 -6.15 1.89
C ARG A 46 -5.52 -7.37 1.02
N HIS A 47 -6.42 -7.71 0.11
CA HIS A 47 -6.20 -8.77 -0.88
C HIS A 47 -4.93 -8.52 -1.69
N TRP A 48 -4.75 -7.29 -2.16
CA TRP A 48 -3.53 -6.91 -2.87
C TRP A 48 -2.27 -7.09 -2.02
N GLN A 49 -2.28 -6.64 -0.77
CA GLN A 49 -1.14 -6.77 0.14
C GLN A 49 -0.74 -8.23 0.35
N VAL A 50 -1.72 -9.13 0.53
CA VAL A 50 -1.46 -10.58 0.66
C VAL A 50 -0.88 -11.15 -0.63
N LEU A 51 -1.52 -10.91 -1.77
CA LEU A 51 -1.05 -11.38 -3.07
C LEU A 51 0.37 -10.89 -3.36
N ASN A 52 0.65 -9.62 -3.11
CA ASN A 52 1.96 -9.01 -3.36
C ASN A 52 3.05 -9.55 -2.42
N THR A 53 2.70 -9.89 -1.19
CA THR A 53 3.63 -10.53 -0.25
C THR A 53 3.95 -11.95 -0.70
N LEU A 54 2.95 -12.74 -1.04
CA LEU A 54 3.11 -14.12 -1.49
C LEU A 54 3.73 -14.24 -2.88
N ALA A 55 3.67 -13.20 -3.69
CA ALA A 55 4.37 -13.15 -5.00
C ALA A 55 5.89 -13.18 -4.85
N ARG A 56 6.42 -12.79 -3.70
CA ARG A 56 7.86 -12.85 -3.38
C ARG A 56 8.32 -14.25 -2.95
N GLY A 57 7.39 -15.09 -2.55
CA GLY A 57 7.63 -16.46 -2.10
C GLY A 57 6.62 -16.93 -1.07
N PRO A 58 6.57 -18.23 -0.81
CA PRO A 58 5.72 -18.81 0.22
C PRO A 58 6.03 -18.22 1.61
N ALA A 59 5.00 -18.04 2.42
CA ALA A 59 5.12 -17.54 3.79
C ALA A 59 4.21 -18.31 4.74
N SER A 60 4.68 -18.55 5.95
CA SER A 60 3.80 -19.05 7.01
C SER A 60 2.76 -17.98 7.39
N PRO A 61 1.63 -18.36 8.00
CA PRO A 61 0.67 -17.38 8.51
C PRO A 61 1.29 -16.34 9.45
N ALA A 62 2.26 -16.73 10.28
CA ALA A 62 2.98 -15.85 11.18
C ALA A 62 3.88 -14.85 10.43
N GLU A 63 4.63 -15.32 9.43
CA GLU A 63 5.47 -14.46 8.57
C GLU A 63 4.63 -13.46 7.78
N LEU A 64 3.47 -13.89 7.26
CA LEU A 64 2.54 -13.01 6.57
C LEU A 64 1.98 -11.94 7.51
N THR A 65 1.58 -12.31 8.73
CA THR A 65 1.11 -11.38 9.75
C THR A 65 2.19 -10.36 10.09
N GLN A 66 3.43 -10.79 10.30
CA GLN A 66 4.55 -9.91 10.59
C GLN A 66 4.84 -8.94 9.43
N ALA A 67 4.82 -9.42 8.19
CA ALA A 67 5.06 -8.59 7.01
C ALA A 67 4.00 -7.50 6.83
N LEU A 68 2.76 -7.77 7.25
CA LEU A 68 1.63 -6.86 7.09
C LEU A 68 1.24 -6.12 8.37
N GLU A 69 1.94 -6.36 9.48
CA GLU A 69 1.65 -5.77 10.80
C GLU A 69 1.38 -4.26 10.75
N PRO A 70 2.18 -3.42 10.07
CA PRO A 70 1.93 -1.98 10.01
C PRO A 70 0.57 -1.60 9.39
N PHE A 71 -0.01 -2.49 8.59
CA PHE A 71 -1.27 -2.26 7.89
C PHE A 71 -2.48 -2.88 8.59
N LEU A 72 -2.27 -3.72 9.61
CA LEU A 72 -3.36 -4.48 10.25
C LEU A 72 -4.20 -3.67 11.22
N ARG A 73 -3.73 -2.49 11.63
CA ARG A 73 -4.40 -1.60 12.61
C ARG A 73 -4.91 -2.33 13.87
N GLY A 74 -4.21 -3.39 14.28
CA GLY A 74 -4.55 -4.19 15.46
C GLY A 74 -5.68 -5.22 15.24
N ASP A 75 -6.12 -5.45 14.00
CA ASP A 75 -7.14 -6.47 13.70
C ASP A 75 -6.58 -7.61 12.81
N PRO A 76 -5.94 -8.62 13.43
CA PRO A 76 -5.44 -9.79 12.70
C PRO A 76 -6.56 -10.68 12.13
N ALA A 77 -7.80 -10.58 12.63
CA ALA A 77 -8.91 -11.37 12.13
C ALA A 77 -9.26 -11.03 10.68
N GLN A 78 -9.12 -9.77 10.27
CA GLN A 78 -9.31 -9.35 8.88
C GLN A 78 -8.30 -10.00 7.92
N LEU A 79 -7.07 -10.23 8.38
CA LEU A 79 -6.07 -10.91 7.56
C LEU A 79 -6.44 -12.36 7.32
N ALA A 80 -6.86 -13.08 8.36
CA ALA A 80 -7.31 -14.46 8.24
C ALA A 80 -8.50 -14.59 7.27
N THR A 81 -9.50 -13.74 7.40
CA THR A 81 -10.67 -13.69 6.49
C THR A 81 -10.24 -13.44 5.04
N THR A 82 -9.29 -12.52 4.81
CA THR A 82 -8.77 -12.25 3.47
C THR A 82 -8.04 -13.45 2.88
N VAL A 83 -7.22 -14.13 3.68
CA VAL A 83 -6.52 -15.35 3.25
C VAL A 83 -7.52 -16.46 2.91
N ASP A 84 -8.53 -16.66 3.73
CA ASP A 84 -9.57 -17.67 3.48
C ASP A 84 -10.35 -17.36 2.18
N ASP A 85 -10.67 -16.10 1.91
CA ASP A 85 -11.29 -15.69 0.65
C ASP A 85 -10.39 -16.01 -0.55
N LEU A 86 -9.09 -15.71 -0.46
CA LEU A 86 -8.13 -15.99 -1.53
C LEU A 86 -7.94 -17.49 -1.77
N ILE A 87 -8.01 -18.30 -0.71
CA ILE A 87 -8.02 -19.79 -0.82
C ILE A 87 -9.30 -20.24 -1.49
N GLY A 88 -10.45 -19.68 -1.09
CA GLY A 88 -11.75 -19.98 -1.70
C GLY A 88 -11.81 -19.65 -3.19
N ARG A 89 -11.10 -18.62 -3.64
CA ARG A 89 -10.95 -18.26 -5.06
C ARG A 89 -9.97 -19.16 -5.82
N GLY A 90 -9.24 -20.05 -5.13
CA GLY A 90 -8.20 -20.88 -5.72
C GLY A 90 -6.93 -20.12 -6.11
N TRP A 91 -6.68 -18.94 -5.53
CA TRP A 91 -5.51 -18.11 -5.80
C TRP A 91 -4.37 -18.32 -4.80
N VAL A 92 -4.70 -18.79 -3.62
CA VAL A 92 -3.76 -19.16 -2.55
C VAL A 92 -4.01 -20.61 -2.17
N SER A 93 -2.95 -21.35 -1.91
CA SER A 93 -2.98 -22.70 -1.38
C SER A 93 -2.01 -22.86 -0.22
N ARG A 94 -2.12 -23.95 0.52
CA ARG A 94 -1.13 -24.33 1.53
C ARG A 94 -0.24 -25.43 0.98
N ASP A 95 1.05 -25.33 1.22
CA ASP A 95 2.01 -26.37 0.90
C ASP A 95 2.07 -27.45 2.00
N GLN A 96 2.95 -28.42 1.85
CA GLN A 96 3.13 -29.54 2.80
C GLN A 96 3.64 -29.08 4.18
N GLN A 97 4.21 -27.88 4.27
CA GLN A 97 4.68 -27.27 5.51
C GLN A 97 3.67 -26.24 6.07
N ASP A 98 2.41 -26.28 5.61
CA ASP A 98 1.36 -25.34 5.98
C ASP A 98 1.70 -23.85 5.63
N ARG A 99 2.58 -23.63 4.67
CA ARG A 99 2.92 -22.32 4.19
C ARG A 99 1.95 -21.88 3.08
N LEU A 100 1.58 -20.63 3.10
CA LEU A 100 0.74 -20.02 2.07
C LEU A 100 1.57 -19.72 0.82
N CYS A 101 1.04 -20.07 -0.34
CA CYS A 101 1.69 -19.83 -1.63
C CYS A 101 0.66 -19.49 -2.70
N LEU A 102 1.08 -18.72 -3.71
CA LEU A 102 0.24 -18.44 -4.87
C LEU A 102 0.13 -19.68 -5.76
N THR A 103 -1.09 -19.97 -6.18
CA THR A 103 -1.35 -20.92 -7.27
C THR A 103 -1.02 -20.27 -8.64
N ALA A 104 -1.13 -21.02 -9.73
CA ALA A 104 -1.04 -20.46 -11.08
C ALA A 104 -2.11 -19.37 -11.31
N GLY A 105 -3.35 -19.61 -10.85
CA GLY A 105 -4.42 -18.62 -10.88
C GLY A 105 -4.11 -17.39 -10.02
N GLY A 106 -3.52 -17.59 -8.85
CA GLY A 106 -3.09 -16.49 -7.97
C GLY A 106 -1.99 -15.64 -8.58
N ARG A 107 -1.04 -16.21 -9.29
CA ARG A 107 -0.01 -15.46 -10.03
C ARG A 107 -0.62 -14.60 -11.14
N THR A 108 -1.55 -15.14 -11.89
CA THR A 108 -2.29 -14.39 -12.92
C THR A 108 -3.09 -13.25 -12.30
N ALA A 109 -3.81 -13.50 -11.23
CA ALA A 109 -4.56 -12.48 -10.50
C ALA A 109 -3.65 -11.39 -9.96
N HIS A 110 -2.48 -11.75 -9.40
CA HIS A 110 -1.48 -10.79 -8.95
C HIS A 110 -0.99 -9.88 -10.09
N GLN A 111 -0.68 -10.44 -11.27
CA GLN A 111 -0.21 -9.66 -12.41
C GLN A 111 -1.26 -8.64 -12.89
N ILE A 112 -2.52 -9.05 -12.99
CA ILE A 112 -3.62 -8.16 -13.40
C ILE A 112 -3.80 -7.05 -12.36
N THR A 113 -3.82 -7.41 -11.09
CA THR A 113 -3.98 -6.46 -9.98
C THR A 113 -2.80 -5.49 -9.92
N GLN A 114 -1.58 -5.98 -10.16
CA GLN A 114 -0.38 -5.15 -10.19
C GLN A 114 -0.47 -4.04 -11.25
N GLN A 115 -1.00 -4.33 -12.43
CA GLN A 115 -1.19 -3.30 -13.47
C GLN A 115 -2.13 -2.19 -13.00
N ARG A 116 -3.24 -2.52 -12.32
CA ARG A 116 -4.17 -1.53 -11.76
C ARG A 116 -3.54 -0.71 -10.64
N VAL A 117 -2.77 -1.36 -9.79
CA VAL A 117 -2.00 -0.69 -8.73
C VAL A 117 -0.98 0.29 -9.30
N GLN A 118 -0.30 -0.08 -10.37
CA GLN A 118 0.63 0.81 -11.07
C GLN A 118 -0.07 2.07 -11.63
N GLN A 119 -1.27 1.92 -12.18
CA GLN A 119 -2.06 3.07 -12.65
C GLN A 119 -2.42 4.00 -11.48
N THR A 120 -2.86 3.45 -10.34
CA THR A 120 -3.17 4.23 -9.14
C THR A 120 -1.93 4.96 -8.60
N ARG A 121 -0.78 4.30 -8.60
CA ARG A 121 0.51 4.92 -8.23
C ARG A 121 0.90 6.05 -9.18
N GLY A 122 0.64 5.89 -10.47
CA GLY A 122 0.86 6.94 -11.46
C GLY A 122 0.06 8.21 -11.17
N LEU A 123 -1.17 8.07 -10.69
CA LEU A 123 -1.97 9.21 -10.23
C LEU A 123 -1.39 9.86 -8.98
N LEU A 124 -1.00 9.06 -7.99
CA LEU A 124 -0.39 9.55 -6.75
C LEU A 124 0.89 10.36 -7.02
N LEU A 125 1.69 9.91 -7.96
CA LEU A 125 3.00 10.49 -8.24
C LEU A 125 2.98 11.56 -9.35
N ARG A 126 1.82 11.93 -9.86
CA ARG A 126 1.71 12.96 -10.89
C ARG A 126 2.31 14.29 -10.40
N GLY A 127 3.31 14.80 -11.09
CA GLY A 127 4.02 16.02 -10.71
C GLY A 127 5.02 15.86 -9.55
N VAL A 128 5.25 14.63 -9.08
CA VAL A 128 6.25 14.31 -8.05
C VAL A 128 7.42 13.60 -8.70
N SER A 129 8.63 14.14 -8.55
CA SER A 129 9.83 13.50 -9.08
C SER A 129 10.26 12.30 -8.22
N ALA A 130 11.09 11.42 -8.81
CA ALA A 130 11.68 10.29 -8.08
C ALA A 130 12.49 10.77 -6.86
N ASP A 131 13.25 11.86 -7.00
CA ASP A 131 14.03 12.44 -5.90
C ASP A 131 13.15 12.99 -4.79
N GLN A 132 12.06 13.69 -5.13
CA GLN A 132 11.08 14.17 -4.15
C GLN A 132 10.40 13.01 -3.43
N TYR A 133 9.99 11.98 -4.14
CA TYR A 133 9.40 10.78 -3.54
C TYR A 133 10.39 10.09 -2.60
N GLY A 134 11.62 9.86 -3.04
CA GLY A 134 12.68 9.27 -2.21
C GLY A 134 12.98 10.08 -0.95
N ALA A 135 13.02 11.41 -1.06
CA ALA A 135 13.24 12.30 0.07
C ALA A 135 12.10 12.20 1.10
N VAL A 136 10.84 12.16 0.65
CA VAL A 136 9.67 11.98 1.54
C VAL A 136 9.75 10.64 2.27
N ILE A 137 10.00 9.54 1.56
CA ILE A 137 10.12 8.21 2.18
C ILE A 137 11.26 8.17 3.21
N GLY A 138 12.43 8.68 2.87
CA GLY A 138 13.57 8.73 3.78
C GLY A 138 13.30 9.57 5.04
N THR A 139 12.64 10.70 4.87
CA THR A 139 12.26 11.58 6.00
C THR A 139 11.25 10.92 6.92
N LEU A 140 10.22 10.26 6.36
CA LEU A 140 9.24 9.52 7.16
C LEU A 140 9.88 8.35 7.92
N ALA A 141 10.78 7.62 7.28
CA ALA A 141 11.53 6.53 7.92
C ALA A 141 12.37 7.03 9.10
N GLN A 142 13.06 8.18 8.94
CA GLN A 142 13.83 8.80 10.02
C GLN A 142 12.94 9.24 11.19
N MET A 143 11.80 9.85 10.91
CA MET A 143 10.83 10.24 11.94
C MET A 143 10.30 9.03 12.73
N ALA A 144 10.00 7.95 12.04
CA ALA A 144 9.56 6.70 12.67
C ALA A 144 10.65 6.12 13.57
N ALA A 145 11.90 6.06 13.10
CA ALA A 145 13.04 5.58 13.88
C ALA A 145 13.27 6.42 15.15
N ASN A 146 13.14 7.74 15.05
CA ASN A 146 13.27 8.63 16.22
C ASN A 146 12.26 8.32 17.31
N LEU A 147 11.01 8.05 16.95
CA LEU A 147 9.97 7.69 17.91
C LEU A 147 10.16 6.29 18.49
N GLN A 148 10.60 5.33 17.69
CA GLN A 148 10.90 3.97 18.16
C GLN A 148 12.04 3.94 19.17
N THR A 149 13.08 4.73 18.96
CA THR A 149 14.22 4.84 19.88
C THR A 149 13.85 5.53 21.19
N SER A 150 12.88 6.46 21.17
CA SER A 150 12.44 7.20 22.36
C SER A 150 11.49 6.39 23.24
N ALA A 151 10.94 5.28 22.74
CA ALA A 151 10.02 4.40 23.48
C ALA A 151 10.75 3.25 24.23
N ALA A 152 12.08 3.16 24.11
CA ALA A 152 12.90 2.13 24.74
C ALA A 152 13.46 2.57 26.12
#